data_e12b6bb79e3da467c83add79dd0eaf41
#
_entry.id   e12b6bb79e3da467c83add79dd0eaf41
#
_cell.length_a   1.000
_cell.length_b   1.000
_cell.length_c   1.000
_cell.angle_alpha   90.00
_cell.angle_beta   90.00
_cell.angle_gamma   90.00
#
_symmetry.space_group_name_H-M   'P 1'
#
loop_
_entity.id
_entity.type
_entity.pdbx_description
1 polymer ?
#
loop_
_entity_poly.entity_id
_entity_poly.type
_entity_poly.pdbx_seq_one_letter_code
_entity_poly.pdbx_strand_id
1 'polypeptide(L)'
;DAKEDFQLFFNLFNQISQVEKHFARKENQLFPYLEKYGWTSPSQGMWAFHDQIRAEIKVVRKAIEEKDLDNILNDLIVVFNSLSQLMLVEENRLLPNAMNLLNEEDWKEMYEGDCEIGWMFSTPPAQYPPKAQEEYVHPSLDTKKRKLSFSLVDRTHFDEGYLTMEHVSFI
;
A
#
# COMPACT_ATOMS: atom_id res chain seq x y z
N ASP A 1 -25.96 13.44 9.15
CA ASP A 1 -25.87 14.19 10.44
C ASP A 1 -24.39 14.26 10.82
N ALA A 2 -23.93 15.43 11.33
CA ALA A 2 -22.51 15.69 11.61
C ALA A 2 -21.85 14.63 12.49
N LYS A 3 -22.58 13.99 13.38
CA LYS A 3 -22.09 12.90 14.22
C LYS A 3 -21.90 11.60 13.40
N GLU A 4 -22.81 11.31 12.50
CA GLU A 4 -22.73 10.16 11.60
C GLU A 4 -21.60 10.34 10.59
N ASP A 5 -21.44 11.57 10.07
CA ASP A 5 -20.35 11.91 9.13
C ASP A 5 -18.97 11.76 9.80
N PHE A 6 -18.85 12.21 11.05
CA PHE A 6 -17.63 12.04 11.82
C PHE A 6 -17.32 10.56 12.12
N GLN A 7 -18.36 9.77 12.45
CA GLN A 7 -18.18 8.34 12.70
C GLN A 7 -17.75 7.61 11.42
N LEU A 8 -18.34 7.95 10.29
CA LEU A 8 -17.95 7.42 9.00
C LEU A 8 -16.48 7.75 8.68
N PHE A 9 -16.10 9.02 8.87
CA PHE A 9 -14.72 9.47 8.70
C PHE A 9 -13.75 8.69 9.58
N PHE A 10 -14.07 8.54 10.87
CA PHE A 10 -13.24 7.78 11.81
C PHE A 10 -13.09 6.31 11.41
N ASN A 11 -14.13 5.69 10.92
CA ASN A 11 -14.10 4.32 10.43
C ASN A 11 -13.22 4.18 9.18
N LEU A 12 -13.30 5.13 8.24
CA LEU A 12 -12.44 5.16 7.04
C LEU A 12 -10.97 5.39 7.41
N PHE A 13 -10.70 6.28 8.34
CA PHE A 13 -9.34 6.50 8.84
C PHE A 13 -8.75 5.24 9.50
N ASN A 14 -9.56 4.50 10.26
CA ASN A 14 -9.12 3.24 10.84
C ASN A 14 -8.85 2.17 9.78
N GLN A 15 -9.57 2.17 8.66
CA GLN A 15 -9.28 1.30 7.54
C GLN A 15 -7.94 1.65 6.88
N ILE A 16 -7.67 2.95 6.65
CA ILE A 16 -6.38 3.42 6.11
C ILE A 16 -5.24 3.05 7.06
N SER A 17 -5.45 3.15 8.37
CA SER A 17 -4.45 2.78 9.38
C SER A 17 -4.05 1.28 9.33
N GLN A 18 -4.82 0.42 8.64
CA GLN A 18 -4.45 -0.98 8.41
C GLN A 18 -3.29 -1.14 7.41
N VAL A 19 -2.81 -0.05 6.82
CA VAL A 19 -1.58 -0.04 6.01
C VAL A 19 -0.38 -0.64 6.76
N GLU A 20 -0.45 -0.69 8.08
CA GLU A 20 0.52 -1.40 8.91
C GLU A 20 0.72 -2.86 8.51
N LYS A 21 -0.33 -3.55 8.08
CA LYS A 21 -0.22 -4.92 7.56
C LYS A 21 0.60 -4.99 6.28
N HIS A 22 0.43 -3.99 5.40
CA HIS A 22 1.22 -3.87 4.18
C HIS A 22 2.70 -3.63 4.51
N PHE A 23 3.00 -2.74 5.45
CA PHE A 23 4.38 -2.50 5.90
C PHE A 23 4.98 -3.76 6.54
N ALA A 24 4.27 -4.39 7.45
CA ALA A 24 4.74 -5.60 8.12
C ALA A 24 5.06 -6.73 7.13
N ARG A 25 4.27 -6.91 6.07
CA ARG A 25 4.54 -7.89 5.02
C ARG A 25 5.82 -7.56 4.25
N LYS A 26 6.05 -6.28 3.92
CA LYS A 26 7.29 -5.87 3.26
C LYS A 26 8.49 -6.08 4.19
N GLU A 27 8.39 -5.61 5.41
CA GLU A 27 9.49 -5.62 6.38
C GLU A 27 9.86 -7.03 6.86
N ASN A 28 8.86 -7.86 7.12
CA ASN A 28 9.09 -9.19 7.72
C ASN A 28 9.18 -10.33 6.69
N GLN A 29 8.71 -10.10 5.47
CA GLN A 29 8.71 -11.12 4.42
C GLN A 29 9.60 -10.67 3.24
N LEU A 30 9.20 -9.67 2.47
CA LEU A 30 9.89 -9.33 1.23
C LEU A 30 11.34 -8.88 1.44
N PHE A 31 11.60 -7.96 2.37
CA PHE A 31 12.95 -7.42 2.56
C PHE A 31 13.99 -8.47 2.97
N PRO A 32 13.72 -9.41 3.89
CA PRO A 32 14.66 -10.50 4.18
C PRO A 32 15.01 -11.35 2.95
N TYR A 33 14.04 -11.62 2.08
CA TYR A 33 14.31 -12.35 0.84
C TYR A 33 15.17 -11.54 -0.13
N LEU A 34 14.93 -10.24 -0.28
CA LEU A 34 15.78 -9.37 -1.11
C LEU A 34 17.21 -9.31 -0.57
N GLU A 35 17.38 -9.23 0.74
CA GLU A 35 18.68 -9.25 1.41
C GLU A 35 19.43 -10.56 1.19
N LYS A 36 18.74 -11.69 1.18
CA LYS A 36 19.30 -13.01 0.85
C LYS A 36 20.01 -13.02 -0.52
N TYR A 37 19.51 -12.22 -1.46
CA TYR A 37 20.10 -12.04 -2.80
C TYR A 37 21.02 -10.82 -2.90
N GLY A 38 21.37 -10.18 -1.79
CA GLY A 38 22.30 -9.06 -1.73
C GLY A 38 21.69 -7.68 -2.01
N TRP A 39 20.37 -7.57 -2.16
CA TRP A 39 19.72 -6.28 -2.37
C TRP A 39 19.18 -5.71 -1.04
N THR A 40 20.02 -4.91 -0.36
CA THR A 40 19.76 -4.37 0.97
C THR A 40 19.16 -2.96 0.98
N SER A 41 19.17 -2.25 -0.18
CA SER A 41 18.68 -0.87 -0.24
C SER A 41 17.20 -0.72 0.16
N PRO A 42 16.27 -1.64 -0.21
CA PRO A 42 14.88 -1.52 0.20
C PRO A 42 14.68 -1.56 1.70
N SER A 43 15.33 -2.50 2.39
CA SER A 43 15.21 -2.61 3.84
C SER A 43 15.71 -1.35 4.57
N GLN A 44 16.75 -0.71 4.08
CA GLN A 44 17.29 0.50 4.69
C GLN A 44 16.42 1.75 4.42
N GLY A 45 16.08 1.99 3.14
CA GLY A 45 15.39 3.20 2.74
C GLY A 45 13.88 3.17 2.98
N MET A 46 13.23 2.06 2.64
CA MET A 46 11.78 1.96 2.74
C MET A 46 11.31 1.76 4.18
N TRP A 47 12.09 1.10 5.03
CA TRP A 47 11.76 0.98 6.45
C TRP A 47 11.65 2.36 7.11
N ALA A 48 12.64 3.22 6.87
CA ALA A 48 12.59 4.60 7.36
C ALA A 48 11.37 5.37 6.82
N PHE A 49 10.99 5.12 5.58
CA PHE A 49 9.81 5.75 4.97
C PHE A 49 8.49 5.21 5.56
N HIS A 50 8.39 3.90 5.84
CA HIS A 50 7.27 3.34 6.57
C HIS A 50 7.14 3.96 7.97
N ASP A 51 8.24 4.14 8.69
CA ASP A 51 8.24 4.77 10.02
C ASP A 51 7.80 6.24 9.96
N GLN A 52 8.18 6.97 8.91
CA GLN A 52 7.66 8.31 8.67
C GLN A 52 6.15 8.30 8.52
N ILE A 53 5.60 7.42 7.68
CA ILE A 53 4.14 7.31 7.47
C ILE A 53 3.43 6.90 8.77
N ARG A 54 4.00 5.98 9.55
CA ARG A 54 3.50 5.63 10.88
C ARG A 54 3.41 6.84 11.81
N ALA A 55 4.42 7.70 11.78
CA ALA A 55 4.43 8.94 12.57
C ALA A 55 3.36 9.92 12.09
N GLU A 56 3.20 10.11 10.79
CA GLU A 56 2.18 10.96 10.18
C GLU A 56 0.75 10.48 10.53
N ILE A 57 0.48 9.17 10.45
CA ILE A 57 -0.80 8.58 10.87
C ILE A 57 -1.08 8.82 12.36
N LYS A 58 -0.06 8.77 13.23
CA LYS A 58 -0.21 9.10 14.65
C LYS A 58 -0.59 10.56 14.87
N VAL A 59 -0.05 11.48 14.08
CA VAL A 59 -0.41 12.92 14.14
C VAL A 59 -1.88 13.10 13.80
N VAL A 60 -2.36 12.52 12.69
CA VAL A 60 -3.79 12.55 12.33
C VAL A 60 -4.67 11.98 13.44
N ARG A 61 -4.29 10.83 14.01
CA ARG A 61 -5.05 10.20 15.10
C ARG A 61 -5.17 11.13 16.31
N LYS A 62 -4.09 11.80 16.67
CA LYS A 62 -4.11 12.79 17.77
C LYS A 62 -5.03 13.96 17.45
N ALA A 63 -4.96 14.52 16.25
CA ALA A 63 -5.86 15.61 15.83
C ALA A 63 -7.35 15.18 15.87
N ILE A 64 -7.65 13.93 15.50
CA ILE A 64 -9.00 13.35 15.60
C ILE A 64 -9.46 13.29 17.07
N GLU A 65 -8.61 12.82 17.99
CA GLU A 65 -8.91 12.74 19.42
C GLU A 65 -9.14 14.11 20.03
N GLU A 66 -8.39 15.12 19.60
CA GLU A 66 -8.50 16.52 20.00
C GLU A 66 -9.65 17.26 19.30
N LYS A 67 -10.27 16.64 18.28
CA LYS A 67 -11.34 17.22 17.43
C LYS A 67 -10.91 18.49 16.70
N ASP A 68 -9.64 18.55 16.33
CA ASP A 68 -9.05 19.67 15.61
C ASP A 68 -9.24 19.49 14.10
N LEU A 69 -10.40 19.94 13.60
CA LEU A 69 -10.80 19.72 12.21
C LEU A 69 -9.86 20.36 11.19
N ASP A 70 -9.28 21.51 11.52
CA ASP A 70 -8.37 22.22 10.61
C ASP A 70 -7.08 21.46 10.41
N ASN A 71 -6.50 20.91 11.48
CA ASN A 71 -5.29 20.11 11.42
C ASN A 71 -5.56 18.72 10.84
N ILE A 72 -6.70 18.09 11.11
CA ILE A 72 -7.04 16.77 10.53
C ILE A 72 -6.91 16.78 9.01
N LEU A 73 -7.47 17.78 8.32
CA LEU A 73 -7.45 17.86 6.87
C LEU A 73 -6.03 18.05 6.32
N ASN A 74 -5.26 18.94 6.94
CA ASN A 74 -3.88 19.21 6.53
C ASN A 74 -2.99 17.97 6.73
N ASP A 75 -3.10 17.34 7.89
CA ASP A 75 -2.30 16.16 8.23
C ASP A 75 -2.67 14.94 7.36
N LEU A 76 -3.94 14.78 7.02
CA LEU A 76 -4.38 13.75 6.08
C LEU A 76 -3.76 13.92 4.68
N ILE A 77 -3.66 15.15 4.19
CA ILE A 77 -3.01 15.43 2.90
C ILE A 77 -1.56 14.95 2.93
N VAL A 78 -0.86 15.15 4.04
CA VAL A 78 0.51 14.68 4.21
C VAL A 78 0.56 13.15 4.13
N VAL A 79 -0.30 12.45 4.88
CA VAL A 79 -0.38 10.98 4.85
C VAL A 79 -0.67 10.47 3.44
N PHE A 80 -1.65 11.05 2.73
CA PHE A 80 -1.99 10.62 1.37
C PHE A 80 -0.86 10.84 0.38
N ASN A 81 -0.13 11.95 0.49
CA ASN A 81 1.02 12.22 -0.36
C ASN A 81 2.14 11.19 -0.10
N SER A 82 2.44 10.90 1.15
CA SER A 82 3.45 9.90 1.53
C SER A 82 3.06 8.50 1.06
N LEU A 83 1.80 8.08 1.24
CA LEU A 83 1.30 6.79 0.75
C LEU A 83 1.36 6.72 -0.78
N SER A 84 0.98 7.79 -1.49
CA SER A 84 1.05 7.83 -2.95
C SER A 84 2.49 7.72 -3.45
N GLN A 85 3.43 8.38 -2.80
CA GLN A 85 4.84 8.29 -3.12
C GLN A 85 5.40 6.90 -2.85
N LEU A 86 5.00 6.27 -1.74
CA LEU A 86 5.37 4.89 -1.43
C LEU A 86 4.90 3.93 -2.53
N MET A 87 3.63 4.02 -2.93
CA MET A 87 3.07 3.20 -4.01
C MET A 87 3.86 3.35 -5.31
N LEU A 88 4.21 4.58 -5.70
CA LEU A 88 5.01 4.84 -6.90
C LEU A 88 6.39 4.18 -6.82
N VAL A 89 7.05 4.22 -5.67
CA VAL A 89 8.35 3.56 -5.47
C VAL A 89 8.21 2.04 -5.51
N GLU A 90 7.16 1.50 -4.91
CA GLU A 90 6.90 0.06 -4.94
C GLU A 90 6.62 -0.43 -6.36
N GLU A 91 5.73 0.23 -7.09
CA GLU A 91 5.35 -0.15 -8.46
C GLU A 91 6.50 -0.03 -9.46
N ASN A 92 7.28 1.05 -9.38
CA ASN A 92 8.29 1.34 -10.40
C ASN A 92 9.68 0.80 -10.09
N ARG A 93 9.95 0.44 -8.83
CA ARG A 93 11.29 -0.02 -8.43
C ARG A 93 11.26 -1.31 -7.63
N LEU A 94 10.53 -1.36 -6.52
CA LEU A 94 10.59 -2.50 -5.62
C LEU A 94 10.10 -3.78 -6.30
N LEU A 95 8.86 -3.76 -6.78
CA LEU A 95 8.20 -4.95 -7.31
C LEU A 95 8.86 -5.48 -8.59
N PRO A 96 9.17 -4.66 -9.62
CA PRO A 96 9.83 -5.16 -10.81
C PRO A 96 11.19 -5.81 -10.53
N ASN A 97 11.97 -5.22 -9.63
CA ASN A 97 13.27 -5.79 -9.27
C ASN A 97 13.12 -7.05 -8.41
N ALA A 98 12.16 -7.08 -7.49
CA ALA A 98 11.87 -8.27 -6.71
C ALA A 98 11.43 -9.44 -7.61
N MET A 99 10.54 -9.19 -8.58
CA MET A 99 10.09 -10.20 -9.54
C MET A 99 11.24 -10.77 -10.40
N ASN A 100 12.24 -9.96 -10.69
CA ASN A 100 13.41 -10.42 -11.45
C ASN A 100 14.44 -11.15 -10.57
N LEU A 101 14.47 -10.86 -9.28
CA LEU A 101 15.48 -11.37 -8.35
C LEU A 101 15.06 -12.67 -7.66
N LEU A 102 13.78 -12.74 -7.26
CA LEU A 102 13.25 -13.86 -6.49
C LEU A 102 12.72 -14.96 -7.40
N ASN A 103 12.88 -16.19 -6.96
CA ASN A 103 12.34 -17.35 -7.67
C ASN A 103 10.94 -17.74 -7.12
N GLU A 104 10.27 -18.68 -7.78
CA GLU A 104 8.91 -19.10 -7.43
C GLU A 104 8.82 -19.69 -6.02
N GLU A 105 9.85 -20.40 -5.55
CA GLU A 105 9.86 -20.97 -4.19
C GLU A 105 9.94 -19.88 -3.13
N ASP A 106 10.75 -18.81 -3.35
CA ASP A 106 10.80 -17.66 -2.45
C ASP A 106 9.41 -17.00 -2.31
N TRP A 107 8.69 -16.82 -3.42
CA TRP A 107 7.33 -16.25 -3.41
C TRP A 107 6.34 -17.13 -2.67
N LYS A 108 6.44 -18.44 -2.82
CA LYS A 108 5.60 -19.41 -2.13
C LYS A 108 5.84 -19.39 -0.62
N GLU A 109 7.10 -19.42 -0.20
CA GLU A 109 7.45 -19.32 1.22
C GLU A 109 6.97 -18.00 1.84
N MET A 110 7.14 -16.86 1.12
CA MET A 110 6.61 -15.58 1.57
C MET A 110 5.09 -15.57 1.71
N TYR A 111 4.37 -16.22 0.79
CA TYR A 111 2.92 -16.32 0.87
C TYR A 111 2.46 -17.00 2.17
N GLU A 112 3.14 -18.05 2.61
CA GLU A 112 2.83 -18.72 3.87
C GLU A 112 2.98 -17.78 5.07
N GLY A 113 4.09 -17.02 5.13
CA GLY A 113 4.31 -16.01 6.17
C GLY A 113 3.36 -14.81 6.07
N ASP A 114 3.02 -14.38 4.87
CA ASP A 114 2.06 -13.31 4.63
C ASP A 114 0.66 -13.65 5.14
N CYS A 115 0.26 -14.92 5.09
CA CYS A 115 -1.02 -15.37 5.63
C CYS A 115 -1.15 -15.14 7.15
N GLU A 116 -0.04 -15.19 7.89
CA GLU A 116 -0.03 -14.91 9.32
C GLU A 116 -0.18 -13.41 9.64
N ILE A 117 0.41 -12.55 8.80
CA ILE A 117 0.33 -11.08 8.95
C ILE A 117 -1.03 -10.56 8.49
N GLY A 118 -1.54 -11.09 7.38
CA GLY A 118 -2.79 -10.70 6.75
C GLY A 118 -2.65 -9.54 5.77
N TRP A 119 -3.77 -9.17 5.15
CA TRP A 119 -3.89 -8.13 4.13
C TRP A 119 -4.73 -6.95 4.61
N MET A 120 -4.51 -5.79 4.01
CA MET A 120 -5.18 -4.55 4.38
C MET A 120 -6.66 -4.56 3.96
N PHE A 121 -6.95 -4.72 2.67
CA PHE A 121 -8.31 -4.62 2.12
C PHE A 121 -8.74 -5.86 1.32
N SER A 122 -7.84 -6.75 1.03
CA SER A 122 -8.09 -7.91 0.19
C SER A 122 -8.12 -9.20 1.01
N THR A 123 -8.84 -10.18 0.49
CA THR A 123 -8.71 -11.55 0.95
C THR A 123 -7.56 -12.18 0.19
N PRO A 124 -6.60 -12.82 0.88
CA PRO A 124 -5.51 -13.50 0.20
C PRO A 124 -6.05 -14.60 -0.72
N PRO A 125 -5.38 -14.94 -1.82
CA PRO A 125 -5.71 -16.12 -2.59
C PRO A 125 -5.62 -17.35 -1.69
N ALA A 126 -6.47 -18.35 -1.94
CA ALA A 126 -6.54 -19.55 -1.10
C ALA A 126 -5.27 -20.42 -1.18
N GLN A 127 -4.42 -20.20 -2.18
CA GLN A 127 -3.18 -20.95 -2.42
C GLN A 127 -2.21 -20.15 -3.28
N TYR A 128 -0.93 -20.51 -3.23
CA TYR A 128 0.10 -20.01 -4.15
C TYR A 128 0.65 -21.18 -5.02
N PRO A 129 0.85 -21.00 -6.33
CA PRO A 129 0.36 -19.86 -7.10
C PRO A 129 -1.17 -19.81 -7.10
N PRO A 130 -1.75 -18.62 -7.21
CA PRO A 130 -3.21 -18.53 -7.32
C PRO A 130 -3.66 -19.31 -8.55
N LYS A 131 -4.78 -20.02 -8.44
CA LYS A 131 -5.39 -20.61 -9.63
C LYS A 131 -5.64 -19.47 -10.61
N ALA A 132 -5.28 -19.67 -11.89
CA ALA A 132 -5.55 -18.69 -12.93
C ALA A 132 -6.99 -18.19 -12.76
N GLN A 133 -7.14 -16.94 -12.37
CA GLN A 133 -8.46 -16.38 -12.08
C GLN A 133 -9.18 -16.23 -13.41
N GLU A 134 -10.38 -16.83 -13.46
CA GLU A 134 -11.42 -16.23 -14.29
C GLU A 134 -11.51 -14.78 -13.83
N GLU A 135 -11.19 -13.84 -14.74
CA GLU A 135 -11.10 -12.40 -14.53
C GLU A 135 -11.61 -11.90 -13.17
N TYR A 136 -10.72 -11.44 -12.30
CA TYR A 136 -11.11 -10.75 -11.07
C TYR A 136 -11.77 -9.43 -11.49
N VAL A 137 -13.08 -9.49 -11.67
CA VAL A 137 -13.89 -8.30 -11.80
C VAL A 137 -13.87 -7.64 -10.44
N HIS A 138 -13.03 -6.64 -10.29
CA HIS A 138 -13.04 -5.77 -9.11
C HIS A 138 -14.50 -5.39 -8.85
N PRO A 139 -15.06 -5.64 -7.64
CA PRO A 139 -16.42 -5.20 -7.37
C PRO A 139 -16.44 -3.70 -7.56
N SER A 140 -16.91 -3.32 -8.72
CA SER A 140 -17.08 -2.01 -9.31
C SER A 140 -16.86 -0.83 -8.36
N LEU A 141 -15.71 -0.20 -8.47
CA LEU A 141 -15.73 1.23 -8.66
C LEU A 141 -16.44 1.42 -10.01
N ASP A 142 -17.73 1.74 -9.96
CA ASP A 142 -18.52 2.05 -11.15
C ASP A 142 -17.92 3.32 -11.80
N THR A 143 -16.89 3.10 -12.62
CA THR A 143 -16.10 4.14 -13.29
C THR A 143 -16.91 4.95 -14.29
N LYS A 144 -18.19 4.60 -14.49
CA LYS A 144 -19.10 5.35 -15.36
C LYS A 144 -19.70 6.61 -14.74
N LYS A 145 -19.55 6.87 -13.44
CA LYS A 145 -20.22 8.01 -12.78
C LYS A 145 -19.33 9.03 -12.07
N ARG A 146 -18.01 8.88 -12.03
CA ARG A 146 -17.12 9.93 -11.51
C ARG A 146 -15.93 10.15 -12.44
N LYS A 147 -16.11 11.02 -13.43
CA LYS A 147 -15.01 11.82 -13.96
C LYS A 147 -14.55 12.78 -12.87
N LEU A 148 -13.79 12.29 -11.90
CA LEU A 148 -12.91 13.11 -11.13
C LEU A 148 -11.63 13.21 -11.96
N SER A 149 -11.55 14.29 -12.75
CA SER A 149 -10.30 14.68 -13.40
C SER A 149 -9.33 15.13 -12.30
N PHE A 150 -8.57 14.21 -11.75
CA PHE A 150 -7.34 14.55 -11.08
C PHE A 150 -6.30 14.84 -12.15
N SER A 151 -6.28 16.08 -12.63
CA SER A 151 -5.08 16.62 -13.26
C SER A 151 -4.15 17.04 -12.13
N LEU A 152 -3.52 16.08 -11.50
CA LEU A 152 -2.41 16.38 -10.63
C LEU A 152 -1.25 15.52 -11.05
N VAL A 153 -0.16 16.24 -11.26
CA VAL A 153 1.21 15.81 -11.35
C VAL A 153 1.80 15.93 -12.72
N ASP A 154 2.52 17.00 -12.81
CA ASP A 154 3.67 17.20 -13.66
C ASP A 154 4.44 15.90 -13.84
N ARG A 155 4.54 15.48 -15.10
CA ARG A 155 5.23 14.26 -15.50
C ARG A 155 6.73 14.49 -15.34
N THR A 156 7.27 14.04 -14.24
CA THR A 156 8.69 13.72 -14.23
C THR A 156 8.87 12.44 -15.03
N HIS A 157 9.52 12.58 -16.18
CA HIS A 157 9.94 11.48 -17.04
C HIS A 157 10.79 10.50 -16.23
N PHE A 158 10.26 9.29 -16.05
CA PHE A 158 11.08 8.12 -15.82
C PHE A 158 10.84 7.18 -16.98
N ASP A 159 11.85 7.06 -17.84
CA ASP A 159 11.96 6.02 -18.83
C ASP A 159 12.01 4.69 -18.10
N GLU A 160 11.00 3.86 -18.33
CA GLU A 160 10.93 2.40 -18.30
C GLU A 160 9.63 1.88 -17.65
N GLY A 161 8.79 1.31 -18.49
CA GLY A 161 7.86 0.21 -18.21
C GLY A 161 6.66 0.51 -17.30
N TYR A 162 5.48 0.60 -17.88
CA TYR A 162 4.20 0.63 -17.16
C TYR A 162 3.86 -0.79 -16.65
N LEU A 163 3.71 -0.95 -15.34
CA LEU A 163 2.97 -2.05 -14.74
C LEU A 163 1.53 -1.58 -14.50
N THR A 164 0.56 -2.36 -14.92
CA THR A 164 -0.86 -2.08 -14.68
C THR A 164 -1.23 -2.41 -13.23
N MET A 165 -2.26 -1.73 -12.70
CA MET A 165 -2.79 -1.93 -11.34
C MET A 165 -3.16 -3.40 -11.03
N GLU A 166 -3.28 -4.24 -12.05
CA GLU A 166 -3.59 -5.66 -11.93
C GLU A 166 -2.47 -6.47 -11.24
N HIS A 167 -1.22 -6.00 -11.33
CA HIS A 167 -0.07 -6.68 -10.70
C HIS A 167 0.12 -6.34 -9.22
N VAL A 168 -0.47 -5.23 -8.74
CA VAL A 168 -0.32 -4.77 -7.35
C VAL A 168 -1.19 -5.56 -6.38
N SER A 169 -2.20 -6.28 -6.87
CA SER A 169 -3.12 -7.08 -6.05
C SER A 169 -2.49 -8.39 -5.52
N PHE A 170 -1.30 -8.75 -6.00
CA PHE A 170 -0.67 -10.03 -5.69
C PHE A 170 0.46 -9.96 -4.66
N ILE A 171 0.76 -8.75 -4.11
CA ILE A 171 1.84 -8.61 -3.13
C ILE A 171 1.37 -7.92 -1.87
#